data_bdf6e1e84d8fb436bb0b0a23602472dd
#
_entry.id   bdf6e1e84d8fb436bb0b0a23602472dd
#
_cell.length_a   1.000
_cell.length_b   1.000
_cell.length_c   1.000
_cell.angle_alpha   90.00
_cell.angle_beta   90.00
_cell.angle_gamma   90.00
#
_symmetry.space_group_name_H-M   'P 1'
#
loop_
_entity.id
_entity.type
_entity.pdbx_description
1 polymer ?
#
loop_
_entity_poly.entity_id
_entity_poly.type
_entity_poly.pdbx_seq_one_letter_code
_entity_poly.pdbx_strand_id
1 'polypeptide(L)'
;VFQSNTQETAQTDGAQPVSIMIDGKWTEFPSVQEAEKASLEEYRNALRRNPPTFHITDDNLGNGTLGEKFDRNLAAVRLLKSLEAADRPATAEEQQVLSQYVGWGGMASAFSPDNRRYEQLRSLLTEDEYKAARASVLNAHYTSPTIIRAIYDAAAQFGFENGKILEPSMGVGNFFGMLPERMKDSQLTGVELDSISGRIARKLYPNADIKITGYENTKFADNSFDCAVGNVPFGDYSLHDKRYDKEHLLIHDYFFVKSLDKVRPGGVVAFVTSKGTLDKANPAARRLMAERADLLGAIRLPNTAFKANAGASVTTDILFLQKRDTPPEQLPAWTETGKNADGMELNNYFLQHPEMILGTMQEVTTQYGKDTACVPDPNVELEDLLSAAVLHLGHENVFQSNTLIEDDVFQSNTQEPPAPETADVFQSNTPMEELRPFSYAVQDGKLMFKEADGNLVPSEMLLLLNVLSA
;
A
#
# COMPACT_ATOMS: atom_id res chain seq x y z
N VAL A 1 -19.43 20.49 -75.09
CA VAL A 1 -19.80 21.45 -74.07
C VAL A 1 -20.88 20.81 -73.22
N PHE A 2 -20.47 20.16 -72.11
CA PHE A 2 -21.42 19.70 -71.12
C PHE A 2 -21.17 20.52 -69.84
N GLN A 3 -22.09 21.38 -69.52
CA GLN A 3 -22.19 22.02 -68.21
C GLN A 3 -22.84 21.02 -67.24
N SER A 4 -22.10 20.56 -66.25
CA SER A 4 -22.66 19.84 -65.11
C SER A 4 -22.96 20.85 -63.99
N ASN A 5 -24.25 21.09 -63.78
CA ASN A 5 -24.78 21.73 -62.57
C ASN A 5 -24.64 20.72 -61.39
N THR A 6 -23.64 20.86 -60.59
CA THR A 6 -23.59 20.27 -59.27
C THR A 6 -24.21 21.27 -58.28
N GLN A 7 -25.49 21.09 -57.98
CA GLN A 7 -26.05 21.66 -56.76
C GLN A 7 -25.43 20.92 -55.55
N GLU A 8 -24.62 21.63 -54.83
CA GLU A 8 -24.27 21.24 -53.48
C GLU A 8 -25.53 21.30 -52.61
N THR A 9 -26.13 20.15 -52.38
CA THR A 9 -27.10 20.00 -51.28
C THR A 9 -26.26 20.02 -49.99
N ALA A 10 -26.37 21.11 -49.24
CA ALA A 10 -25.97 21.14 -47.86
C ALA A 10 -26.71 20.03 -47.11
N GLN A 11 -26.04 18.91 -46.82
CA GLN A 11 -26.51 17.94 -45.86
C GLN A 11 -26.49 18.65 -44.49
N THR A 12 -27.67 19.05 -44.04
CA THR A 12 -27.89 19.31 -42.63
C THR A 12 -27.66 17.99 -41.92
N ASP A 13 -26.60 17.93 -41.18
CA ASP A 13 -26.25 16.85 -40.22
C ASP A 13 -27.39 16.78 -39.20
N GLY A 14 -28.41 16.04 -39.49
CA GLY A 14 -29.52 15.69 -38.60
C GLY A 14 -28.96 14.63 -37.64
N ALA A 15 -28.30 15.07 -36.57
CA ALA A 15 -27.91 14.18 -35.49
C ALA A 15 -29.14 13.39 -35.05
N GLN A 16 -29.16 12.06 -35.25
CA GLN A 16 -30.24 11.24 -34.73
C GLN A 16 -30.12 11.16 -33.20
N PRO A 17 -31.23 11.31 -32.49
CA PRO A 17 -31.23 11.18 -31.04
C PRO A 17 -30.79 9.78 -30.64
N VAL A 18 -29.94 9.71 -29.64
CA VAL A 18 -29.36 8.47 -29.09
C VAL A 18 -29.79 8.30 -27.66
N SER A 19 -30.25 7.11 -27.30
CA SER A 19 -30.59 6.80 -25.90
C SER A 19 -29.53 5.96 -25.24
N ILE A 20 -29.09 6.37 -24.08
CA ILE A 20 -28.20 5.59 -23.20
C ILE A 20 -28.85 5.40 -21.84
N MET A 21 -28.44 4.36 -21.13
CA MET A 21 -28.89 4.11 -19.75
C MET A 21 -28.02 4.87 -18.77
N ILE A 22 -28.64 5.76 -17.96
CA ILE A 22 -28.00 6.52 -16.86
C ILE A 22 -28.82 6.27 -15.61
N ASP A 23 -28.16 5.85 -14.52
CA ASP A 23 -28.80 5.52 -13.24
C ASP A 23 -30.03 4.59 -13.38
N GLY A 24 -29.90 3.56 -14.23
CA GLY A 24 -30.97 2.60 -14.46
C GLY A 24 -32.15 3.13 -15.30
N LYS A 25 -32.06 4.32 -15.91
CA LYS A 25 -33.09 4.95 -16.73
C LYS A 25 -32.57 5.22 -18.13
N TRP A 26 -33.36 4.87 -19.15
CA TRP A 26 -33.09 5.25 -20.53
C TRP A 26 -33.28 6.76 -20.70
N THR A 27 -32.21 7.44 -21.10
CA THR A 27 -32.19 8.89 -21.32
C THR A 27 -31.81 9.16 -22.75
N GLU A 28 -32.63 9.96 -23.44
CA GLU A 28 -32.46 10.34 -24.85
C GLU A 28 -31.59 11.61 -24.94
N PHE A 29 -30.61 11.60 -25.83
CA PHE A 29 -29.70 12.71 -26.11
C PHE A 29 -29.82 13.15 -27.56
N PRO A 30 -29.72 14.46 -27.87
CA PRO A 30 -29.83 15.00 -29.20
C PRO A 30 -28.72 14.54 -30.16
N SER A 31 -27.56 14.10 -29.61
CA SER A 31 -26.45 13.65 -30.42
C SER A 31 -25.63 12.56 -29.68
N VAL A 32 -24.85 11.80 -30.44
CA VAL A 32 -23.87 10.83 -29.92
C VAL A 32 -22.87 11.51 -28.97
N GLN A 33 -22.39 12.71 -29.31
CA GLN A 33 -21.40 13.45 -28.50
C GLN A 33 -21.98 13.85 -27.13
N GLU A 34 -23.26 14.24 -27.06
CA GLU A 34 -23.91 14.55 -25.79
C GLU A 34 -24.15 13.28 -24.96
N ALA A 35 -24.52 12.19 -25.60
CA ALA A 35 -24.65 10.89 -24.95
C ALA A 35 -23.31 10.38 -24.41
N GLU A 36 -22.25 10.47 -25.19
CA GLU A 36 -20.89 10.13 -24.76
C GLU A 36 -20.43 10.98 -23.57
N LYS A 37 -20.65 12.28 -23.62
CA LYS A 37 -20.34 13.19 -22.51
C LYS A 37 -21.10 12.82 -21.24
N ALA A 38 -22.38 12.53 -21.34
CA ALA A 38 -23.21 12.12 -20.20
C ALA A 38 -22.80 10.74 -19.68
N SER A 39 -22.47 9.79 -20.55
CA SER A 39 -21.93 8.47 -20.17
C SER A 39 -20.60 8.59 -19.43
N LEU A 40 -19.70 9.44 -19.92
CA LEU A 40 -18.42 9.68 -19.27
C LEU A 40 -18.58 10.35 -17.89
N GLU A 41 -19.55 11.28 -17.77
CA GLU A 41 -19.84 11.92 -16.49
C GLU A 41 -20.46 10.91 -15.50
N GLU A 42 -21.36 10.05 -15.95
CA GLU A 42 -21.93 8.98 -15.15
C GLU A 42 -20.85 7.98 -14.71
N TYR A 43 -19.96 7.57 -15.60
CA TYR A 43 -18.82 6.73 -15.26
C TYR A 43 -17.93 7.39 -14.18
N ARG A 44 -17.63 8.67 -14.31
CA ARG A 44 -16.89 9.44 -13.28
C ARG A 44 -17.64 9.47 -11.96
N ASN A 45 -18.97 9.63 -11.99
CA ASN A 45 -19.80 9.63 -10.79
C ASN A 45 -19.84 8.23 -10.15
N ALA A 46 -19.92 7.18 -10.94
CA ALA A 46 -19.83 5.79 -10.47
C ALA A 46 -18.48 5.51 -9.78
N LEU A 47 -17.38 5.95 -10.40
CA LEU A 47 -16.03 5.87 -9.77
C LEU A 47 -15.94 6.66 -8.46
N ARG A 48 -16.61 7.84 -8.37
CA ARG A 48 -16.64 8.61 -7.12
C ARG A 48 -17.47 7.91 -6.04
N ARG A 49 -18.58 7.26 -6.40
CA ARG A 49 -19.44 6.52 -5.45
C ARG A 49 -18.78 5.24 -4.96
N ASN A 50 -18.06 4.53 -5.83
CA ASN A 50 -17.41 3.26 -5.51
C ASN A 50 -16.04 3.17 -6.21
N PRO A 51 -15.03 3.90 -5.71
CA PRO A 51 -13.71 3.87 -6.30
C PRO A 51 -13.03 2.50 -6.08
N PRO A 52 -12.32 1.97 -7.09
CA PRO A 52 -11.61 0.72 -6.92
C PRO A 52 -10.50 0.85 -5.87
N THR A 53 -10.26 -0.22 -5.14
CA THR A 53 -9.11 -0.36 -4.24
C THR A 53 -8.07 -1.25 -4.91
N PHE A 54 -6.83 -0.79 -4.95
CA PHE A 54 -5.74 -1.51 -5.61
C PHE A 54 -5.30 -2.72 -4.78
N HIS A 55 -5.05 -3.84 -5.47
CA HIS A 55 -4.45 -5.04 -4.89
C HIS A 55 -3.21 -5.43 -5.69
N ILE A 56 -2.10 -5.72 -4.99
CA ILE A 56 -0.85 -6.17 -5.58
C ILE A 56 -0.97 -7.66 -5.87
N THR A 57 -0.87 -8.01 -7.15
CA THR A 57 -0.88 -9.40 -7.65
C THR A 57 0.44 -9.79 -8.34
N ASP A 58 1.35 -8.83 -8.52
CA ASP A 58 2.64 -9.03 -9.17
C ASP A 58 3.77 -9.01 -8.14
N ASP A 59 4.38 -10.16 -7.91
CA ASP A 59 5.52 -10.32 -6.99
C ASP A 59 6.79 -9.57 -7.45
N ASN A 60 6.83 -9.14 -8.71
CA ASN A 60 7.92 -8.35 -9.28
C ASN A 60 7.66 -6.84 -9.26
N LEU A 61 6.60 -6.40 -8.60
CA LEU A 61 6.27 -4.98 -8.50
C LEU A 61 7.48 -4.16 -8.00
N GLY A 62 7.84 -3.13 -8.75
CA GLY A 62 8.98 -2.27 -8.43
C GLY A 62 10.36 -2.79 -8.89
N ASN A 63 10.48 -4.01 -9.44
CA ASN A 63 11.70 -4.52 -10.00
C ASN A 63 12.06 -3.80 -11.32
N GLY A 64 13.35 -3.80 -11.68
CA GLY A 64 13.85 -3.23 -12.92
C GLY A 64 15.10 -2.38 -12.73
N THR A 65 15.67 -1.94 -13.85
CA THR A 65 16.83 -1.03 -13.89
C THR A 65 16.46 0.35 -13.36
N LEU A 66 17.44 1.13 -12.91
CA LEU A 66 17.22 2.52 -12.49
C LEU A 66 16.56 3.37 -13.58
N GLY A 67 16.84 3.06 -14.86
CA GLY A 67 16.21 3.73 -15.99
C GLY A 67 14.73 3.47 -16.10
N GLU A 68 14.33 2.21 -16.02
CA GLU A 68 12.92 1.79 -16.04
C GLU A 68 12.15 2.31 -14.83
N LYS A 69 12.75 2.26 -13.64
CA LYS A 69 12.17 2.83 -12.42
C LYS A 69 11.95 4.34 -12.56
N PHE A 70 12.93 5.06 -13.12
CA PHE A 70 12.78 6.49 -13.38
C PHE A 70 11.61 6.78 -14.33
N ASP A 71 11.54 6.06 -15.46
CA ASP A 71 10.51 6.29 -16.49
C ASP A 71 9.09 5.97 -15.92
N ARG A 72 8.96 4.90 -15.13
CA ARG A 72 7.72 4.56 -14.40
C ARG A 72 7.33 5.63 -13.37
N ASN A 73 8.29 6.14 -12.60
CA ASN A 73 8.04 7.24 -11.66
C ASN A 73 7.50 8.48 -12.37
N LEU A 74 8.08 8.86 -13.51
CA LEU A 74 7.58 9.99 -14.28
C LEU A 74 6.17 9.76 -14.82
N ALA A 75 5.87 8.54 -15.30
CA ALA A 75 4.54 8.17 -15.78
C ALA A 75 3.50 8.28 -14.65
N ALA A 76 3.81 7.71 -13.48
CA ALA A 76 2.93 7.77 -12.31
C ALA A 76 2.68 9.21 -11.84
N VAL A 77 3.72 10.06 -11.79
CA VAL A 77 3.56 11.47 -11.37
C VAL A 77 2.75 12.27 -12.39
N ARG A 78 2.96 12.06 -13.70
CA ARG A 78 2.14 12.71 -14.74
C ARG A 78 0.68 12.32 -14.61
N LEU A 79 0.40 11.04 -14.45
CA LEU A 79 -0.95 10.53 -14.26
C LEU A 79 -1.59 11.09 -12.98
N LEU A 80 -0.88 11.08 -11.85
CA LEU A 80 -1.35 11.67 -10.59
C LEU A 80 -1.81 13.11 -10.81
N LYS A 81 -0.98 13.95 -11.44
CA LYS A 81 -1.31 15.36 -11.70
C LYS A 81 -2.50 15.52 -12.64
N SER A 82 -2.64 14.65 -13.63
CA SER A 82 -3.81 14.63 -14.52
C SER A 82 -5.10 14.27 -13.76
N LEU A 83 -5.04 13.26 -12.88
CA LEU A 83 -6.17 12.84 -12.05
C LEU A 83 -6.61 13.94 -11.06
N GLU A 84 -5.63 14.66 -10.51
CA GLU A 84 -5.90 15.78 -9.59
C GLU A 84 -6.50 16.99 -10.33
N ALA A 85 -5.97 17.32 -11.51
CA ALA A 85 -6.52 18.39 -12.34
C ALA A 85 -7.96 18.09 -12.80
N ALA A 86 -8.28 16.81 -13.02
CA ALA A 86 -9.63 16.37 -13.39
C ALA A 86 -10.55 16.15 -12.18
N ASP A 87 -10.05 16.31 -10.96
CA ASP A 87 -10.76 16.05 -9.69
C ASP A 87 -11.54 14.73 -9.69
N ARG A 88 -10.86 13.63 -10.03
CA ARG A 88 -11.47 12.30 -10.11
C ARG A 88 -10.63 11.20 -9.47
N PRO A 89 -11.27 10.09 -9.04
CA PRO A 89 -10.57 8.85 -8.69
C PRO A 89 -9.82 8.26 -9.90
N ALA A 90 -8.87 7.37 -9.62
CA ALA A 90 -8.21 6.55 -10.62
C ALA A 90 -9.10 5.36 -11.01
N THR A 91 -9.02 4.93 -12.26
CA THR A 91 -9.56 3.64 -12.70
C THR A 91 -8.64 2.50 -12.26
N ALA A 92 -9.07 1.24 -12.42
CA ALA A 92 -8.22 0.09 -12.10
C ALA A 92 -6.94 0.06 -12.95
N GLU A 93 -7.02 0.41 -14.24
CA GLU A 93 -5.86 0.49 -15.16
C GLU A 93 -4.93 1.63 -14.77
N GLU A 94 -5.47 2.77 -14.37
CA GLU A 94 -4.68 3.91 -13.89
C GLU A 94 -4.00 3.59 -12.56
N GLN A 95 -4.64 2.82 -11.68
CA GLN A 95 -4.04 2.32 -10.45
C GLN A 95 -2.83 1.41 -10.74
N GLN A 96 -2.88 0.59 -11.80
CA GLN A 96 -1.71 -0.20 -12.24
C GLN A 96 -0.52 0.70 -12.60
N VAL A 97 -0.75 1.84 -13.28
CA VAL A 97 0.31 2.80 -13.58
C VAL A 97 0.83 3.49 -12.33
N LEU A 98 -0.06 3.92 -11.44
CA LEU A 98 0.31 4.59 -10.19
C LEU A 98 1.10 3.67 -9.26
N SER A 99 0.76 2.38 -9.19
CA SER A 99 1.42 1.38 -8.34
C SER A 99 2.87 1.12 -8.74
N GLN A 100 3.26 1.46 -9.97
CA GLN A 100 4.64 1.35 -10.45
C GLN A 100 5.58 2.42 -9.89
N TYR A 101 5.07 3.40 -9.14
CA TYR A 101 5.91 4.40 -8.49
C TYR A 101 6.70 3.76 -7.33
N VAL A 102 8.01 3.87 -7.41
CA VAL A 102 8.94 3.26 -6.45
C VAL A 102 9.78 4.31 -5.69
N GLY A 103 9.40 5.58 -5.75
CA GLY A 103 10.19 6.66 -5.16
C GLY A 103 11.54 6.85 -5.83
N TRP A 104 12.43 7.60 -5.19
CA TRP A 104 13.69 8.04 -5.79
C TRP A 104 14.92 7.37 -5.17
N GLY A 105 14.73 6.31 -4.38
CA GLY A 105 15.83 5.55 -3.75
C GLY A 105 16.88 5.09 -4.77
N GLY A 106 18.16 5.36 -4.48
CA GLY A 106 19.27 5.04 -5.37
C GLY A 106 19.37 5.88 -6.65
N MET A 107 18.49 6.88 -6.89
CA MET A 107 18.46 7.70 -8.10
C MET A 107 19.05 9.11 -7.90
N ALA A 108 20.02 9.29 -7.01
CA ALA A 108 20.64 10.58 -6.73
C ALA A 108 21.13 11.32 -8.00
N SER A 109 21.65 10.58 -8.99
CA SER A 109 22.11 11.14 -10.25
C SER A 109 21.02 11.81 -11.08
N ALA A 110 19.75 11.42 -10.93
CA ALA A 110 18.63 12.04 -11.65
C ALA A 110 18.40 13.51 -11.25
N PHE A 111 18.89 13.90 -10.07
CA PHE A 111 18.79 15.25 -9.52
C PHE A 111 20.00 16.13 -9.84
N SER A 112 20.96 15.64 -10.63
CA SER A 112 22.12 16.42 -11.10
C SER A 112 21.78 17.13 -12.42
N PRO A 113 22.08 18.43 -12.58
CA PRO A 113 21.87 19.17 -13.85
C PRO A 113 22.58 18.54 -15.04
N ASP A 114 23.68 17.80 -14.81
CA ASP A 114 24.44 17.13 -15.87
C ASP A 114 23.74 15.84 -16.38
N ASN A 115 22.70 15.39 -15.72
CA ASN A 115 21.95 14.21 -16.13
C ASN A 115 20.93 14.57 -17.22
N ARG A 116 20.93 13.81 -18.32
CA ARG A 116 19.97 14.00 -19.44
C ARG A 116 18.49 13.96 -19.05
N ARG A 117 18.18 13.37 -17.89
CA ARG A 117 16.80 13.22 -17.35
C ARG A 117 16.42 14.35 -16.38
N TYR A 118 17.37 15.21 -16.01
CA TYR A 118 17.17 16.27 -15.04
C TYR A 118 16.02 17.22 -15.43
N GLU A 119 16.02 17.72 -16.66
CA GLU A 119 15.00 18.66 -17.14
C GLU A 119 13.60 18.05 -17.14
N GLN A 120 13.49 16.76 -17.48
CA GLN A 120 12.20 16.04 -17.44
C GLN A 120 11.64 15.97 -16.03
N LEU A 121 12.50 15.66 -15.03
CA LEU A 121 12.12 15.62 -13.63
C LEU A 121 11.81 17.02 -13.11
N ARG A 122 12.69 17.98 -13.39
CA ARG A 122 12.59 19.35 -12.89
C ARG A 122 11.36 20.09 -13.39
N SER A 123 10.97 19.88 -14.66
CA SER A 123 9.77 20.47 -15.25
C SER A 123 8.46 19.85 -14.76
N LEU A 124 8.51 18.61 -14.30
CA LEU A 124 7.33 17.89 -13.82
C LEU A 124 6.98 18.23 -12.37
N LEU A 125 7.97 18.47 -11.51
CA LEU A 125 7.80 18.67 -10.07
C LEU A 125 7.72 20.15 -9.71
N THR A 126 6.88 20.49 -8.74
CA THR A 126 6.95 21.78 -8.05
C THR A 126 8.26 21.88 -7.25
N GLU A 127 8.62 23.08 -6.78
CA GLU A 127 9.83 23.25 -5.98
C GLU A 127 9.83 22.40 -4.70
N ASP A 128 8.68 22.32 -4.04
CA ASP A 128 8.53 21.55 -2.78
C ASP A 128 8.54 20.04 -3.07
N GLU A 129 7.85 19.57 -4.12
CA GLU A 129 7.91 18.19 -4.58
C GLU A 129 9.34 17.79 -4.96
N TYR A 130 10.07 18.67 -5.65
CA TYR A 130 11.46 18.42 -6.03
C TYR A 130 12.38 18.29 -4.81
N LYS A 131 12.24 19.19 -3.82
CA LYS A 131 13.00 19.10 -2.56
C LYS A 131 12.69 17.82 -1.79
N ALA A 132 11.42 17.46 -1.67
CA ALA A 132 10.98 16.24 -1.00
C ALA A 132 11.52 14.99 -1.73
N ALA A 133 11.36 14.92 -3.05
CA ALA A 133 11.87 13.83 -3.88
C ALA A 133 13.39 13.67 -3.74
N ARG A 134 14.15 14.78 -3.77
CA ARG A 134 15.59 14.76 -3.57
C ARG A 134 16.01 14.29 -2.18
N ALA A 135 15.28 14.69 -1.16
CA ALA A 135 15.53 14.25 0.22
C ALA A 135 15.25 12.75 0.41
N SER A 136 14.28 12.19 -0.31
CA SER A 136 13.89 10.78 -0.21
C SER A 136 14.89 9.79 -0.84
N VAL A 137 15.86 10.26 -1.61
CA VAL A 137 16.86 9.42 -2.32
C VAL A 137 17.59 8.44 -1.42
N LEU A 138 17.80 8.79 -0.15
CA LEU A 138 18.51 7.94 0.82
C LEU A 138 17.59 7.00 1.59
N ASN A 139 16.28 7.28 1.66
CA ASN A 139 15.36 6.63 2.59
C ASN A 139 14.16 5.93 1.91
N ALA A 140 14.00 6.07 0.60
CA ALA A 140 12.89 5.42 -0.11
C ALA A 140 13.24 3.96 -0.42
N HIS A 141 12.89 3.06 0.51
CA HIS A 141 13.11 1.63 0.40
C HIS A 141 11.77 0.90 0.42
N TYR A 142 11.33 0.41 -0.74
CA TYR A 142 10.10 -0.35 -0.85
C TYR A 142 10.31 -1.80 -0.40
N THR A 143 9.39 -2.29 0.43
CA THR A 143 9.41 -3.66 0.94
C THR A 143 8.91 -4.62 -0.13
N SER A 144 9.61 -5.73 -0.33
CA SER A 144 9.20 -6.76 -1.29
C SER A 144 7.90 -7.46 -0.87
N PRO A 145 7.09 -7.93 -1.85
CA PRO A 145 5.89 -8.71 -1.56
C PRO A 145 6.15 -9.90 -0.63
N THR A 146 7.25 -10.61 -0.80
CA THR A 146 7.63 -11.76 0.03
C THR A 146 7.74 -11.40 1.53
N ILE A 147 8.36 -10.27 1.86
CA ILE A 147 8.49 -9.82 3.25
C ILE A 147 7.14 -9.37 3.81
N ILE A 148 6.33 -8.64 3.02
CA ILE A 148 5.00 -8.19 3.45
C ILE A 148 4.10 -9.40 3.73
N ARG A 149 4.13 -10.41 2.86
CA ARG A 149 3.38 -11.66 3.02
C ARG A 149 3.76 -12.34 4.34
N ALA A 150 5.04 -12.51 4.62
CA ALA A 150 5.52 -13.11 5.87
C ALA A 150 5.04 -12.35 7.12
N ILE A 151 4.98 -11.01 7.07
CA ILE A 151 4.46 -10.20 8.18
C ILE A 151 2.97 -10.44 8.40
N TYR A 152 2.17 -10.49 7.33
CA TYR A 152 0.74 -10.79 7.45
C TYR A 152 0.46 -12.25 7.85
N ASP A 153 1.28 -13.19 7.41
CA ASP A 153 1.17 -14.59 7.81
C ASP A 153 1.48 -14.76 9.30
N ALA A 154 2.50 -14.07 9.81
CA ALA A 154 2.78 -14.02 11.25
C ALA A 154 1.61 -13.36 12.01
N ALA A 155 1.07 -12.23 11.55
CA ALA A 155 -0.08 -11.58 12.18
C ALA A 155 -1.30 -12.51 12.25
N ALA A 156 -1.55 -13.29 11.17
CA ALA A 156 -2.63 -14.27 11.16
C ALA A 156 -2.37 -15.46 12.10
N GLN A 157 -1.12 -15.93 12.19
CA GLN A 157 -0.74 -16.98 13.14
C GLN A 157 -0.94 -16.52 14.59
N PHE A 158 -0.71 -15.23 14.87
CA PHE A 158 -1.04 -14.60 16.14
C PHE A 158 -2.56 -14.45 16.37
N GLY A 159 -3.40 -14.74 15.38
CA GLY A 159 -4.86 -14.70 15.48
C GLY A 159 -5.46 -13.35 15.02
N PHE A 160 -4.72 -12.51 14.30
CA PHE A 160 -5.29 -11.28 13.74
C PHE A 160 -6.14 -11.59 12.51
N GLU A 161 -7.42 -11.21 12.56
CA GLU A 161 -8.37 -11.37 11.47
C GLU A 161 -8.75 -10.00 10.88
N ASN A 162 -9.30 -9.11 11.70
CA ASN A 162 -9.73 -7.77 11.31
C ASN A 162 -9.49 -6.78 12.44
N GLY A 163 -9.35 -5.50 12.09
CA GLY A 163 -9.19 -4.43 13.07
C GLY A 163 -8.71 -3.13 12.45
N LYS A 164 -8.28 -2.22 13.29
CA LYS A 164 -7.68 -0.95 12.87
C LYS A 164 -6.18 -1.13 12.69
N ILE A 165 -5.72 -1.04 11.44
CA ILE A 165 -4.31 -1.21 11.07
C ILE A 165 -3.69 0.17 10.83
N LEU A 166 -2.52 0.42 11.44
CA LEU A 166 -1.69 1.60 11.23
C LEU A 166 -0.45 1.23 10.43
N GLU A 167 -0.16 1.96 9.36
CA GLU A 167 1.13 1.96 8.65
C GLU A 167 1.78 3.35 8.77
N PRO A 168 2.76 3.55 9.66
CA PRO A 168 3.24 4.89 10.02
C PRO A 168 4.25 5.50 9.05
N SER A 169 4.69 4.74 8.03
CA SER A 169 5.58 5.18 6.94
C SER A 169 5.26 4.39 5.68
N MET A 170 4.09 4.69 5.10
CA MET A 170 3.44 3.78 4.16
C MET A 170 4.00 3.85 2.72
N GLY A 171 4.75 4.87 2.34
CA GLY A 171 5.10 5.08 0.94
C GLY A 171 3.85 5.19 0.08
N VAL A 172 3.77 4.37 -0.97
CA VAL A 172 2.55 4.24 -1.79
C VAL A 172 1.55 3.21 -1.25
N GLY A 173 1.83 2.56 -0.10
CA GLY A 173 0.92 1.64 0.58
C GLY A 173 1.02 0.18 0.12
N ASN A 174 2.22 -0.34 -0.07
CA ASN A 174 2.38 -1.73 -0.48
C ASN A 174 1.80 -2.73 0.53
N PHE A 175 1.86 -2.42 1.84
CA PHE A 175 1.18 -3.23 2.85
C PHE A 175 -0.33 -3.24 2.65
N PHE A 176 -0.95 -2.10 2.33
CA PHE A 176 -2.39 -2.06 2.05
C PHE A 176 -2.74 -2.83 0.77
N GLY A 177 -1.90 -2.74 -0.26
CA GLY A 177 -2.08 -3.47 -1.51
C GLY A 177 -1.94 -4.98 -1.39
N MET A 178 -1.27 -5.45 -0.35
CA MET A 178 -1.07 -6.88 -0.06
C MET A 178 -1.90 -7.37 1.13
N LEU A 179 -2.86 -6.58 1.59
CA LEU A 179 -3.75 -7.00 2.67
C LEU A 179 -4.45 -8.31 2.29
N PRO A 180 -4.31 -9.38 3.11
CA PRO A 180 -4.93 -10.67 2.82
C PRO A 180 -6.47 -10.58 2.81
N GLU A 181 -7.12 -11.40 1.98
CA GLU A 181 -8.59 -11.43 1.88
C GLU A 181 -9.28 -11.64 3.26
N ARG A 182 -8.69 -12.46 4.13
CA ARG A 182 -9.18 -12.66 5.51
C ARG A 182 -9.15 -11.40 6.37
N MET A 183 -8.40 -10.37 5.98
CA MET A 183 -8.25 -9.11 6.71
C MET A 183 -8.91 -7.93 6.00
N LYS A 184 -9.68 -8.16 4.93
CA LYS A 184 -10.24 -7.14 4.03
C LYS A 184 -11.15 -6.12 4.72
N ASP A 185 -11.80 -6.54 5.81
CA ASP A 185 -12.74 -5.68 6.57
C ASP A 185 -12.01 -4.77 7.57
N SER A 186 -10.68 -4.77 7.58
CA SER A 186 -9.87 -3.90 8.44
C SER A 186 -9.98 -2.44 8.03
N GLN A 187 -9.93 -1.55 9.02
CA GLN A 187 -9.84 -0.10 8.82
C GLN A 187 -8.36 0.31 8.68
N LEU A 188 -8.00 0.83 7.52
CA LEU A 188 -6.61 1.16 7.20
C LEU A 188 -6.32 2.64 7.45
N THR A 189 -5.28 2.91 8.21
CA THR A 189 -4.75 4.25 8.45
C THR A 189 -3.27 4.29 8.07
N GLY A 190 -2.91 5.17 7.14
CA GLY A 190 -1.53 5.35 6.68
C GLY A 190 -0.99 6.74 6.98
N VAL A 191 0.31 6.83 7.24
CA VAL A 191 1.02 8.11 7.37
C VAL A 191 2.18 8.11 6.38
N GLU A 192 2.33 9.20 5.61
CA GLU A 192 3.40 9.36 4.65
C GLU A 192 3.89 10.81 4.63
N LEU A 193 5.21 10.98 4.74
CA LEU A 193 5.85 12.29 4.73
C LEU A 193 5.95 12.86 3.31
N ASP A 194 6.30 12.02 2.32
CA ASP A 194 6.42 12.45 0.93
C ASP A 194 5.05 12.68 0.30
N SER A 195 4.83 13.91 -0.16
CA SER A 195 3.52 14.32 -0.69
C SER A 195 3.14 13.57 -1.96
N ILE A 196 4.10 13.19 -2.81
CA ILE A 196 3.82 12.46 -4.07
C ILE A 196 3.36 11.04 -3.71
N SER A 197 4.13 10.33 -2.89
CA SER A 197 3.81 8.97 -2.43
C SER A 197 2.43 8.93 -1.75
N GLY A 198 2.18 9.85 -0.82
CA GLY A 198 0.90 9.90 -0.09
C GLY A 198 -0.31 10.25 -0.99
N ARG A 199 -0.14 11.11 -1.99
CA ARG A 199 -1.20 11.42 -2.97
C ARG A 199 -1.47 10.25 -3.91
N ILE A 200 -0.42 9.52 -4.34
CA ILE A 200 -0.56 8.27 -5.08
C ILE A 200 -1.33 7.25 -4.23
N ALA A 201 -0.92 7.05 -2.98
CA ALA A 201 -1.59 6.13 -2.07
C ALA A 201 -3.09 6.42 -1.91
N ARG A 202 -3.48 7.70 -1.83
CA ARG A 202 -4.91 8.10 -1.81
C ARG A 202 -5.68 7.71 -3.08
N LYS A 203 -5.00 7.64 -4.23
CA LYS A 203 -5.62 7.17 -5.48
C LYS A 203 -5.67 5.65 -5.58
N LEU A 204 -4.75 4.95 -4.91
CA LEU A 204 -4.72 3.49 -4.84
C LEU A 204 -5.70 2.93 -3.79
N TYR A 205 -5.81 3.61 -2.64
CA TYR A 205 -6.60 3.16 -1.48
C TYR A 205 -7.57 4.25 -1.02
N PRO A 206 -8.60 4.56 -1.80
CA PRO A 206 -9.50 5.68 -1.54
C PRO A 206 -10.32 5.55 -0.24
N ASN A 207 -10.48 4.33 0.27
CA ASN A 207 -11.20 4.03 1.50
C ASN A 207 -10.31 4.06 2.76
N ALA A 208 -8.98 4.23 2.61
CA ALA A 208 -8.06 4.33 3.72
C ALA A 208 -7.93 5.79 4.22
N ASP A 209 -7.71 5.95 5.53
CA ASP A 209 -7.40 7.25 6.12
C ASP A 209 -5.90 7.56 6.00
N ILE A 210 -5.52 8.31 4.95
CA ILE A 210 -4.12 8.60 4.65
C ILE A 210 -3.76 10.03 5.06
N LYS A 211 -2.83 10.16 6.02
CA LYS A 211 -2.27 11.42 6.51
C LYS A 211 -0.95 11.71 5.79
N ILE A 212 -0.92 12.80 5.01
CA ILE A 212 0.31 13.27 4.34
C ILE A 212 1.00 14.26 5.28
N THR A 213 1.85 13.73 6.14
CA THR A 213 2.58 14.48 7.18
C THR A 213 3.66 13.58 7.80
N GLY A 214 4.59 14.17 8.57
CA GLY A 214 5.49 13.38 9.40
C GLY A 214 4.75 12.69 10.54
N TYR A 215 5.20 11.49 10.91
CA TYR A 215 4.57 10.70 11.97
C TYR A 215 4.58 11.45 13.32
N GLU A 216 5.61 12.26 13.58
CA GLU A 216 5.75 13.11 14.76
C GLU A 216 4.62 14.15 14.90
N ASN A 217 4.01 14.55 13.78
CA ASN A 217 2.93 15.53 13.75
C ASN A 217 1.52 14.90 13.89
N THR A 218 1.42 13.59 13.92
CA THR A 218 0.13 12.89 14.06
C THR A 218 -0.39 12.95 15.49
N LYS A 219 -1.74 13.05 15.61
CA LYS A 219 -2.44 13.17 16.90
C LYS A 219 -3.38 11.98 17.12
N PHE A 220 -2.92 10.76 16.81
CA PHE A 220 -3.70 9.57 17.13
C PHE A 220 -3.87 9.42 18.63
N ALA A 221 -5.05 8.97 19.06
CA ALA A 221 -5.28 8.61 20.44
C ALA A 221 -4.43 7.37 20.82
N ASP A 222 -4.04 7.27 22.08
CA ASP A 222 -3.41 6.06 22.57
C ASP A 222 -4.40 4.90 22.53
N ASN A 223 -3.91 3.69 22.34
CA ASN A 223 -4.71 2.47 22.29
C ASN A 223 -5.83 2.48 21.22
N SER A 224 -5.63 3.19 20.09
CA SER A 224 -6.63 3.36 19.05
C SER A 224 -6.51 2.39 17.88
N PHE A 225 -5.44 1.60 17.82
CA PHE A 225 -5.20 0.61 16.76
C PHE A 225 -5.06 -0.79 17.34
N ASP A 226 -5.41 -1.79 16.53
CA ASP A 226 -5.25 -3.21 16.86
C ASP A 226 -3.89 -3.73 16.41
N CYS A 227 -3.41 -3.25 15.29
CA CYS A 227 -2.15 -3.66 14.69
C CYS A 227 -1.42 -2.46 14.08
N ALA A 228 -0.08 -2.46 14.13
CA ALA A 228 0.74 -1.56 13.35
C ALA A 228 1.74 -2.38 12.53
N VAL A 229 1.79 -2.15 11.21
CA VAL A 229 2.67 -2.84 10.27
C VAL A 229 3.47 -1.83 9.46
N GLY A 230 4.63 -2.22 8.94
CA GLY A 230 5.37 -1.35 8.03
C GLY A 230 6.86 -1.62 8.00
N ASN A 231 7.53 -0.86 7.15
CA ASN A 231 8.98 -0.75 7.10
C ASN A 231 9.34 0.67 7.57
N VAL A 232 9.85 0.79 8.79
CA VAL A 232 10.13 2.11 9.38
C VAL A 232 11.41 2.73 8.79
N PRO A 233 11.51 4.06 8.71
CA PRO A 233 12.73 4.71 8.22
C PRO A 233 13.92 4.44 9.15
N PHE A 234 15.11 4.26 8.57
CA PHE A 234 16.36 4.03 9.29
C PHE A 234 17.24 5.27 9.23
N GLY A 235 18.00 5.53 10.29
CA GLY A 235 18.98 6.61 10.31
C GLY A 235 19.49 6.94 11.69
N ASP A 236 20.65 7.64 11.73
CA ASP A 236 21.32 8.08 12.95
C ASP A 236 20.89 9.52 13.30
N TYR A 237 19.58 9.77 13.25
CA TYR A 237 18.98 11.05 13.64
C TYR A 237 17.68 10.82 14.41
N SER A 238 17.27 11.85 15.14
CA SER A 238 16.06 11.87 15.96
C SER A 238 15.02 12.80 15.35
N LEU A 239 13.74 12.48 15.57
CA LEU A 239 12.61 13.38 15.25
C LEU A 239 12.29 14.21 16.50
N HIS A 240 11.72 15.40 16.26
CA HIS A 240 11.24 16.24 17.34
C HIS A 240 9.73 15.97 17.60
N ASP A 241 9.46 15.28 18.71
CA ASP A 241 8.14 15.05 19.26
C ASP A 241 8.18 15.28 20.77
N LYS A 242 7.53 16.31 21.24
CA LYS A 242 7.57 16.76 22.65
C LYS A 242 7.32 15.63 23.67
N ARG A 243 6.53 14.61 23.28
CA ARG A 243 6.23 13.48 24.17
C ARG A 243 7.42 12.56 24.36
N TYR A 244 8.28 12.41 23.31
CA TYR A 244 9.36 11.45 23.23
C TYR A 244 10.75 12.07 23.22
N ASP A 245 10.88 13.40 23.16
CA ASP A 245 12.17 14.12 23.08
C ASP A 245 13.13 13.76 24.18
N LYS A 246 12.64 13.48 25.38
CA LYS A 246 13.46 13.13 26.56
C LYS A 246 14.18 11.79 26.42
N GLU A 247 13.66 10.92 25.57
CA GLU A 247 14.18 9.56 25.37
C GLU A 247 15.33 9.51 24.37
N HIS A 248 15.58 10.60 23.63
CA HIS A 248 16.64 10.71 22.62
C HIS A 248 16.68 9.55 21.63
N LEU A 249 15.50 9.11 21.17
CA LEU A 249 15.34 7.95 20.31
C LEU A 249 15.85 8.24 18.89
N LEU A 250 16.57 7.28 18.31
CA LEU A 250 16.79 7.27 16.86
C LEU A 250 15.46 7.08 16.13
N ILE A 251 15.38 7.52 14.87
CA ILE A 251 14.13 7.52 14.12
C ILE A 251 13.43 6.16 14.14
N HIS A 252 14.13 5.06 13.88
CA HIS A 252 13.53 3.72 13.88
C HIS A 252 13.01 3.31 15.27
N ASP A 253 13.71 3.62 16.35
CA ASP A 253 13.27 3.34 17.72
C ASP A 253 12.05 4.17 18.11
N TYR A 254 12.01 5.43 17.67
CA TYR A 254 10.87 6.33 17.88
C TYR A 254 9.60 5.76 17.24
N PHE A 255 9.69 5.22 16.02
CA PHE A 255 8.53 4.61 15.36
C PHE A 255 7.98 3.44 16.17
N PHE A 256 8.83 2.59 16.75
CA PHE A 256 8.39 1.51 17.63
C PHE A 256 7.71 2.04 18.89
N VAL A 257 8.37 2.91 19.64
CA VAL A 257 7.88 3.40 20.93
C VAL A 257 6.55 4.13 20.76
N LYS A 258 6.44 5.01 19.75
CA LYS A 258 5.20 5.73 19.48
C LYS A 258 4.10 4.77 19.01
N SER A 259 4.38 3.80 18.14
CA SER A 259 3.36 2.85 17.67
C SER A 259 2.87 1.93 18.79
N LEU A 260 3.73 1.51 19.70
CA LEU A 260 3.33 0.79 20.90
C LEU A 260 2.39 1.61 21.79
N ASP A 261 2.56 2.94 21.89
CA ASP A 261 1.61 3.77 22.62
C ASP A 261 0.25 3.89 21.86
N LYS A 262 0.24 3.77 20.52
CA LYS A 262 -0.98 3.90 19.70
C LYS A 262 -1.75 2.59 19.54
N VAL A 263 -1.08 1.46 19.60
CA VAL A 263 -1.72 0.15 19.59
C VAL A 263 -2.33 -0.14 20.97
N ARG A 264 -3.50 -0.79 21.01
CA ARG A 264 -4.16 -1.19 22.27
C ARG A 264 -3.40 -2.32 22.97
N PRO A 265 -3.61 -2.53 24.29
CA PRO A 265 -3.14 -3.74 24.96
C PRO A 265 -3.57 -5.01 24.21
N GLY A 266 -2.66 -5.99 24.12
CA GLY A 266 -2.86 -7.21 23.33
C GLY A 266 -2.71 -7.02 21.83
N GLY A 267 -2.67 -5.80 21.31
CA GLY A 267 -2.39 -5.53 19.90
C GLY A 267 -0.92 -5.69 19.54
N VAL A 268 -0.60 -5.77 18.25
CA VAL A 268 0.74 -6.12 17.75
C VAL A 268 1.34 -5.01 16.90
N VAL A 269 2.64 -4.77 17.09
CA VAL A 269 3.49 -3.97 16.21
C VAL A 269 4.44 -4.91 15.48
N ALA A 270 4.36 -4.92 14.14
CA ALA A 270 5.17 -5.76 13.26
C ALA A 270 5.93 -4.91 12.25
N PHE A 271 7.16 -4.56 12.55
CA PHE A 271 7.96 -3.65 11.72
C PHE A 271 9.24 -4.27 11.22
N VAL A 272 9.57 -3.93 9.96
CA VAL A 272 10.94 -4.06 9.43
C VAL A 272 11.76 -2.88 9.94
N THR A 273 12.97 -3.17 10.41
CA THR A 273 13.89 -2.17 10.98
C THR A 273 15.35 -2.52 10.70
N SER A 274 16.25 -1.61 11.04
CA SER A 274 17.69 -1.86 11.05
C SER A 274 18.07 -2.91 12.10
N LYS A 275 19.06 -3.78 11.82
CA LYS A 275 19.65 -4.65 12.84
C LYS A 275 20.08 -3.89 14.10
N GLY A 276 20.41 -2.61 13.94
CA GLY A 276 20.81 -1.73 15.06
C GLY A 276 19.73 -1.56 16.13
N THR A 277 18.45 -1.78 15.82
CA THR A 277 17.40 -1.76 16.84
C THR A 277 17.67 -2.80 17.94
N LEU A 278 18.07 -4.01 17.56
CA LEU A 278 18.36 -5.09 18.50
C LEU A 278 19.83 -5.16 18.93
N ASP A 279 20.79 -4.92 18.02
CA ASP A 279 22.22 -5.21 18.27
C ASP A 279 23.03 -4.02 18.81
N LYS A 280 22.50 -2.78 18.82
CA LYS A 280 23.28 -1.65 19.33
C LYS A 280 23.61 -1.82 20.81
N ALA A 281 24.82 -1.41 21.22
CA ALA A 281 25.32 -1.56 22.59
C ALA A 281 24.45 -0.82 23.63
N ASN A 282 23.88 0.35 23.26
CA ASN A 282 22.98 1.08 24.15
C ASN A 282 21.59 0.42 24.20
N PRO A 283 21.15 -0.14 25.35
CA PRO A 283 19.88 -0.86 25.47
C PRO A 283 18.67 0.05 25.72
N ALA A 284 18.83 1.36 25.84
CA ALA A 284 17.78 2.28 26.32
C ALA A 284 16.47 2.14 25.52
N ALA A 285 16.54 2.12 24.19
CA ALA A 285 15.34 1.97 23.36
C ALA A 285 14.67 0.58 23.52
N ARG A 286 15.47 -0.50 23.61
CA ARG A 286 14.95 -1.85 23.86
C ARG A 286 14.26 -1.98 25.21
N ARG A 287 14.81 -1.34 26.24
CA ARG A 287 14.20 -1.30 27.58
C ARG A 287 12.86 -0.55 27.54
N LEU A 288 12.80 0.60 26.86
CA LEU A 288 11.53 1.34 26.67
C LEU A 288 10.47 0.54 25.92
N MET A 289 10.88 -0.25 24.91
CA MET A 289 9.97 -1.16 24.22
C MET A 289 9.52 -2.29 25.14
N ALA A 290 10.43 -2.89 25.92
CA ALA A 290 10.13 -4.00 26.83
C ALA A 290 9.23 -3.60 28.01
N GLU A 291 9.30 -2.34 28.46
CA GLU A 291 8.34 -1.79 29.42
C GLU A 291 6.90 -1.74 28.87
N ARG A 292 6.75 -1.68 27.54
CA ARG A 292 5.47 -1.53 26.84
C ARG A 292 4.99 -2.82 26.21
N ALA A 293 5.87 -3.76 25.88
CA ALA A 293 5.52 -4.89 25.04
C ALA A 293 6.35 -6.15 25.33
N ASP A 294 5.76 -7.30 25.00
CA ASP A 294 6.47 -8.56 24.86
C ASP A 294 7.04 -8.69 23.45
N LEU A 295 8.25 -9.22 23.32
CA LEU A 295 8.78 -9.66 22.05
C LEU A 295 8.19 -11.05 21.73
N LEU A 296 7.27 -11.11 20.76
CA LEU A 296 6.73 -12.37 20.23
C LEU A 296 7.79 -13.12 19.41
N GLY A 297 8.67 -12.36 18.76
CA GLY A 297 9.79 -12.87 18.00
C GLY A 297 10.42 -11.81 17.10
N ALA A 298 11.59 -12.15 16.56
CA ALA A 298 12.28 -11.35 15.57
C ALA A 298 12.91 -12.24 14.49
N ILE A 299 12.90 -11.78 13.25
CA ILE A 299 13.49 -12.48 12.10
C ILE A 299 14.58 -11.60 11.51
N ARG A 300 15.82 -12.08 11.47
CA ARG A 300 16.93 -11.39 10.82
C ARG A 300 17.02 -11.75 9.36
N LEU A 301 16.87 -10.75 8.50
CA LEU A 301 16.91 -10.89 7.06
C LEU A 301 18.33 -10.84 6.50
N PRO A 302 18.63 -11.57 5.42
CA PRO A 302 19.88 -11.44 4.70
C PRO A 302 20.09 -10.01 4.17
N ASN A 303 21.34 -9.58 4.07
CA ASN A 303 21.71 -8.25 3.59
C ASN A 303 21.31 -7.97 2.13
N THR A 304 20.88 -8.98 1.40
CA THR A 304 20.37 -8.88 0.02
C THR A 304 18.84 -8.71 -0.06
N ALA A 305 18.12 -8.85 1.05
CA ALA A 305 16.64 -8.84 1.08
C ALA A 305 16.01 -7.58 0.45
N PHE A 306 16.72 -6.45 0.48
CA PHE A 306 16.29 -5.17 -0.11
C PHE A 306 17.07 -4.77 -1.35
N LYS A 307 18.01 -5.60 -1.83
CA LYS A 307 18.91 -5.25 -2.94
C LYS A 307 18.17 -4.99 -4.25
N ALA A 308 17.18 -5.82 -4.58
CA ALA A 308 16.41 -5.69 -5.82
C ALA A 308 15.57 -4.40 -5.84
N ASN A 309 14.97 -4.05 -4.71
CA ASN A 309 14.02 -2.93 -4.62
C ASN A 309 14.70 -1.60 -4.25
N ALA A 310 15.71 -1.64 -3.37
CA ALA A 310 16.35 -0.45 -2.82
C ALA A 310 17.81 -0.24 -3.29
N GLY A 311 18.42 -1.24 -3.94
CA GLY A 311 19.84 -1.17 -4.33
C GLY A 311 20.82 -1.20 -3.15
N ALA A 312 20.31 -1.38 -1.91
CA ALA A 312 21.09 -1.37 -0.69
C ALA A 312 21.38 -2.78 -0.19
N SER A 313 22.60 -3.00 0.30
CA SER A 313 23.00 -4.24 0.98
C SER A 313 23.01 -3.95 2.49
N VAL A 314 21.91 -4.16 3.15
CA VAL A 314 21.66 -3.83 4.55
C VAL A 314 21.06 -5.04 5.28
N THR A 315 21.64 -5.44 6.42
CA THR A 315 21.00 -6.41 7.32
C THR A 315 19.89 -5.73 8.10
N THR A 316 18.70 -6.29 8.05
CA THR A 316 17.48 -5.77 8.68
C THR A 316 16.83 -6.87 9.51
N ASP A 317 15.98 -6.46 10.43
CA ASP A 317 15.20 -7.36 11.27
C ASP A 317 13.71 -7.06 11.10
N ILE A 318 12.86 -8.10 11.19
CA ILE A 318 11.43 -7.96 11.39
C ILE A 318 11.19 -8.22 12.89
N LEU A 319 10.58 -7.27 13.59
CA LEU A 319 10.23 -7.43 15.01
C LEU A 319 8.73 -7.51 15.17
N PHE A 320 8.29 -8.45 15.99
CA PHE A 320 6.88 -8.64 16.38
C PHE A 320 6.77 -8.39 17.89
N LEU A 321 6.08 -7.32 18.25
CA LEU A 321 5.93 -6.86 19.63
C LEU A 321 4.43 -6.82 20.00
N GLN A 322 4.02 -7.53 21.04
CA GLN A 322 2.67 -7.43 21.60
C GLN A 322 2.63 -6.43 22.73
N LYS A 323 1.74 -5.44 22.63
CA LYS A 323 1.57 -4.46 23.70
C LYS A 323 1.04 -5.09 24.98
N ARG A 324 1.69 -4.75 26.10
CA ARG A 324 1.29 -5.14 27.45
C ARG A 324 0.29 -4.17 28.07
N ASP A 325 -0.47 -4.65 29.04
CA ASP A 325 -1.28 -3.80 29.92
C ASP A 325 -0.43 -3.11 30.99
N THR A 326 0.57 -3.81 31.52
CA THR A 326 1.44 -3.33 32.60
C THR A 326 2.89 -3.64 32.30
N PRO A 327 3.85 -2.80 32.74
CA PRO A 327 5.27 -3.09 32.62
C PRO A 327 5.64 -4.41 33.30
N PRO A 328 6.68 -5.13 32.81
CA PRO A 328 7.14 -6.36 33.44
C PRO A 328 7.85 -6.07 34.78
N GLU A 329 7.81 -7.02 35.74
CA GLU A 329 8.58 -6.93 36.99
C GLU A 329 10.08 -6.91 36.75
N GLN A 330 10.54 -7.64 35.73
CA GLN A 330 11.95 -7.71 35.32
C GLN A 330 12.02 -7.58 33.80
N LEU A 331 13.03 -6.84 33.33
CA LEU A 331 13.27 -6.69 31.90
C LEU A 331 13.72 -8.03 31.29
N PRO A 332 13.17 -8.42 30.15
CA PRO A 332 13.52 -9.67 29.48
C PRO A 332 14.92 -9.63 28.87
N ALA A 333 15.52 -10.81 28.65
CA ALA A 333 16.89 -10.96 28.16
C ALA A 333 17.16 -10.28 26.82
N TRP A 334 16.14 -10.16 25.93
CA TRP A 334 16.29 -9.51 24.63
C TRP A 334 16.56 -8.00 24.70
N THR A 335 16.46 -7.39 25.87
CA THR A 335 16.88 -5.99 26.04
C THR A 335 18.40 -5.81 25.98
N GLU A 336 19.16 -6.88 26.17
CA GLU A 336 20.62 -6.89 26.23
C GLU A 336 21.23 -7.66 25.05
N THR A 337 22.53 -7.44 24.83
CA THR A 337 23.32 -8.14 23.82
C THR A 337 24.33 -9.08 24.51
N GLY A 338 24.83 -10.05 23.76
CA GLY A 338 25.87 -10.97 24.13
C GLY A 338 26.74 -11.34 22.94
N LYS A 339 27.65 -12.28 23.09
CA LYS A 339 28.55 -12.72 22.02
C LYS A 339 28.24 -14.15 21.59
N ASN A 340 28.23 -14.37 20.28
CA ASN A 340 28.15 -15.71 19.70
C ASN A 340 29.55 -16.44 19.84
N ALA A 341 29.62 -17.67 19.31
CA ALA A 341 30.85 -18.48 19.35
C ALA A 341 32.01 -17.83 18.59
N ASP A 342 31.75 -17.01 17.59
CA ASP A 342 32.76 -16.29 16.80
C ASP A 342 33.13 -14.94 17.39
N GLY A 343 32.58 -14.60 18.56
CA GLY A 343 32.85 -13.34 19.26
C GLY A 343 32.09 -12.13 18.73
N MET A 344 31.16 -12.30 17.77
CA MET A 344 30.30 -11.24 17.26
C MET A 344 29.22 -10.89 18.29
N GLU A 345 29.01 -9.59 18.50
CA GLU A 345 27.95 -9.09 19.37
C GLU A 345 26.60 -9.14 18.68
N LEU A 346 25.63 -9.83 19.31
CA LEU A 346 24.26 -10.02 18.82
C LEU A 346 23.28 -9.82 19.98
N ASN A 347 22.05 -9.51 19.66
CA ASN A 347 20.98 -9.52 20.63
C ASN A 347 20.80 -10.90 21.27
N ASN A 348 20.52 -10.94 22.57
CA ASN A 348 20.31 -12.20 23.30
C ASN A 348 19.16 -13.05 22.71
N TYR A 349 18.17 -12.43 22.08
CA TYR A 349 17.15 -13.17 21.35
C TYR A 349 17.74 -14.05 20.26
N PHE A 350 18.61 -13.51 19.41
CA PHE A 350 19.24 -14.26 18.31
C PHE A 350 20.29 -15.27 18.81
N LEU A 351 20.88 -15.06 20.00
CA LEU A 351 21.72 -16.06 20.61
C LEU A 351 20.92 -17.28 21.11
N GLN A 352 19.69 -17.06 21.55
CA GLN A 352 18.76 -18.09 22.00
C GLN A 352 17.99 -18.74 20.84
N HIS A 353 17.77 -18.01 19.75
CA HIS A 353 17.02 -18.39 18.56
C HIS A 353 17.83 -18.21 17.28
N PRO A 354 18.95 -18.97 17.09
CA PRO A 354 19.79 -18.84 15.92
C PRO A 354 19.06 -19.21 14.61
N GLU A 355 18.00 -20.04 14.67
CA GLU A 355 17.13 -20.42 13.56
C GLU A 355 16.36 -19.22 12.98
N MET A 356 16.24 -18.12 13.72
CA MET A 356 15.60 -16.89 13.28
C MET A 356 16.53 -15.95 12.50
N ILE A 357 17.79 -16.35 12.29
CA ILE A 357 18.77 -15.66 11.43
C ILE A 357 18.75 -16.34 10.05
N LEU A 358 18.18 -15.67 9.03
CA LEU A 358 17.98 -16.25 7.70
C LEU A 358 19.23 -16.15 6.81
N GLY A 359 20.36 -16.54 7.36
CA GLY A 359 21.67 -16.53 6.70
C GLY A 359 22.80 -16.77 7.69
N THR A 360 24.02 -16.43 7.29
CA THR A 360 25.19 -16.54 8.14
C THR A 360 25.70 -15.17 8.56
N MET A 361 25.87 -14.96 9.86
CA MET A 361 26.49 -13.73 10.38
C MET A 361 27.98 -13.72 10.07
N GLN A 362 28.48 -12.66 9.45
CA GLN A 362 29.87 -12.49 9.05
C GLN A 362 30.36 -11.06 9.33
N GLU A 363 31.65 -10.89 9.67
CA GLU A 363 32.29 -9.59 9.63
C GLU A 363 32.48 -9.14 8.19
N VAL A 364 32.06 -7.93 7.86
CA VAL A 364 32.22 -7.29 6.57
C VAL A 364 32.95 -5.95 6.70
N THR A 365 33.69 -5.57 5.68
CA THR A 365 34.30 -4.25 5.61
C THR A 365 33.42 -3.33 4.79
N THR A 366 32.95 -2.25 5.39
CA THR A 366 32.16 -1.20 4.73
C THR A 366 33.03 0.06 4.53
N GLN A 367 32.51 1.04 3.82
CA GLN A 367 33.18 2.34 3.71
C GLN A 367 33.29 3.10 5.04
N TYR A 368 32.57 2.67 6.07
CA TYR A 368 32.56 3.24 7.41
C TYR A 368 33.37 2.40 8.42
N GLY A 369 34.03 1.31 7.97
CA GLY A 369 34.81 0.41 8.80
C GLY A 369 34.25 -1.01 8.88
N LYS A 370 34.68 -1.76 9.90
CA LYS A 370 34.19 -3.12 10.16
C LYS A 370 32.74 -3.07 10.67
N ASP A 371 31.90 -3.92 10.12
CA ASP A 371 30.52 -4.13 10.53
C ASP A 371 30.18 -5.62 10.44
N THR A 372 29.00 -6.04 10.88
CA THR A 372 28.49 -7.41 10.73
C THR A 372 27.34 -7.44 9.73
N ALA A 373 27.25 -8.49 8.94
CA ALA A 373 26.14 -8.68 8.00
C ALA A 373 25.62 -10.12 8.05
N CYS A 374 24.32 -10.27 7.85
CA CYS A 374 23.70 -11.56 7.58
C CYS A 374 23.84 -11.84 6.09
N VAL A 375 24.68 -12.80 5.72
CA VAL A 375 24.95 -13.18 4.32
C VAL A 375 24.04 -14.34 3.94
N PRO A 376 23.31 -14.25 2.80
CA PRO A 376 22.39 -15.32 2.38
C PRO A 376 23.13 -16.59 1.99
N ASP A 377 22.47 -17.75 2.16
CA ASP A 377 22.84 -18.96 1.45
C ASP A 377 22.33 -18.85 -0.01
N PRO A 378 23.20 -18.93 -1.03
CA PRO A 378 22.80 -18.78 -2.42
C PRO A 378 21.93 -19.94 -2.94
N ASN A 379 21.81 -21.04 -2.20
CA ASN A 379 21.06 -22.23 -2.59
C ASN A 379 19.65 -22.28 -1.98
N VAL A 380 19.28 -21.31 -1.16
CA VAL A 380 17.98 -21.29 -0.46
C VAL A 380 17.26 -20.00 -0.77
N GLU A 381 16.00 -20.10 -1.15
CA GLU A 381 15.16 -18.92 -1.43
C GLU A 381 14.71 -18.26 -0.14
N LEU A 382 14.67 -16.93 -0.16
CA LEU A 382 14.25 -16.14 1.01
C LEU A 382 12.81 -16.44 1.44
N GLU A 383 11.93 -16.78 0.49
CA GLU A 383 10.52 -17.10 0.74
C GLU A 383 10.39 -18.38 1.59
N ASP A 384 11.18 -19.41 1.29
CA ASP A 384 11.17 -20.66 2.06
C ASP A 384 11.68 -20.43 3.48
N LEU A 385 12.75 -19.64 3.63
CA LEU A 385 13.32 -19.31 4.94
C LEU A 385 12.33 -18.49 5.78
N LEU A 386 11.65 -17.50 5.18
CA LEU A 386 10.65 -16.68 5.86
C LEU A 386 9.45 -17.53 6.29
N SER A 387 8.97 -18.42 5.43
CA SER A 387 7.85 -19.31 5.75
C SER A 387 8.19 -20.22 6.93
N ALA A 388 9.40 -20.79 6.97
CA ALA A 388 9.88 -21.59 8.08
C ALA A 388 10.01 -20.75 9.37
N ALA A 389 10.58 -19.53 9.29
CA ALA A 389 10.72 -18.65 10.45
C ALA A 389 9.37 -18.24 11.03
N VAL A 390 8.37 -17.92 10.19
CA VAL A 390 7.01 -17.61 10.64
C VAL A 390 6.41 -18.77 11.44
N LEU A 391 6.57 -20.01 10.99
CA LEU A 391 6.10 -21.18 11.73
C LEU A 391 6.76 -21.33 13.11
N HIS A 392 8.02 -20.90 13.27
CA HIS A 392 8.74 -20.94 14.56
C HIS A 392 8.31 -19.84 15.55
N LEU A 393 7.60 -18.80 15.11
CA LEU A 393 7.09 -17.76 16.02
C LEU A 393 6.07 -18.31 17.04
N GLY A 394 5.34 -19.38 16.73
CA GLY A 394 4.68 -20.29 17.66
C GLY A 394 3.59 -19.74 18.62
N HIS A 395 3.16 -18.50 18.45
CA HIS A 395 2.21 -17.85 19.34
C HIS A 395 0.79 -17.86 18.76
N GLU A 396 0.06 -18.95 18.93
CA GLU A 396 -1.36 -19.00 18.56
C GLU A 396 -2.20 -18.12 19.49
N ASN A 397 -3.21 -17.44 18.92
CA ASN A 397 -4.26 -16.73 19.66
C ASN A 397 -3.81 -15.49 20.49
N VAL A 398 -2.74 -14.81 20.06
CA VAL A 398 -2.26 -13.57 20.68
C VAL A 398 -3.34 -12.48 20.76
N PHE A 399 -4.21 -12.38 19.73
CA PHE A 399 -5.30 -11.40 19.67
C PHE A 399 -6.60 -11.82 20.38
N GLN A 400 -6.75 -13.06 20.81
CA GLN A 400 -8.00 -13.56 21.41
C GLN A 400 -8.22 -13.12 22.87
N SER A 401 -7.23 -12.54 23.54
CA SER A 401 -7.34 -12.23 24.98
C SER A 401 -8.24 -11.03 25.33
N ASN A 402 -8.77 -10.27 24.36
CA ASN A 402 -9.50 -9.03 24.65
C ASN A 402 -10.90 -8.88 24.01
N THR A 403 -11.49 -9.94 23.45
CA THR A 403 -12.87 -9.89 22.91
C THR A 403 -13.97 -10.09 23.97
N LEU A 404 -13.66 -10.02 25.27
CA LEU A 404 -14.63 -10.30 26.34
C LEU A 404 -15.06 -9.06 27.14
N ILE A 405 -14.95 -7.85 26.62
CA ILE A 405 -15.51 -6.66 27.31
C ILE A 405 -16.21 -5.76 26.29
N GLU A 406 -17.39 -6.18 25.79
CA GLU A 406 -18.43 -5.28 25.27
C GLU A 406 -19.81 -5.98 25.08
N ASP A 407 -20.14 -6.95 25.90
CA ASP A 407 -21.50 -7.56 25.92
C ASP A 407 -22.27 -7.31 27.22
N ASP A 408 -22.13 -6.14 27.84
CA ASP A 408 -23.09 -5.72 28.87
C ASP A 408 -23.32 -4.22 28.74
N VAL A 409 -24.32 -3.82 28.02
CA VAL A 409 -25.29 -2.72 28.12
C VAL A 409 -25.88 -2.43 26.75
N PHE A 410 -26.88 -3.13 26.32
CA PHE A 410 -28.09 -2.61 25.65
C PHE A 410 -29.09 -3.74 25.39
N GLN A 411 -29.83 -4.14 26.41
CA GLN A 411 -31.16 -4.71 26.18
C GLN A 411 -32.10 -3.54 25.87
N SER A 412 -32.34 -3.26 24.63
CA SER A 412 -33.51 -2.52 24.20
C SER A 412 -34.32 -3.38 23.24
N ASN A 413 -35.53 -3.68 23.64
CA ASN A 413 -36.59 -4.28 22.84
C ASN A 413 -36.68 -3.66 21.47
N THR A 414 -36.32 -4.41 20.41
CA THR A 414 -36.83 -4.17 19.06
C THR A 414 -37.13 -5.53 18.43
N GLN A 415 -38.40 -5.75 18.15
CA GLN A 415 -38.91 -6.85 17.33
C GLN A 415 -38.18 -6.87 16.01
N GLU A 416 -37.73 -8.05 15.59
CA GLU A 416 -37.19 -8.30 14.25
C GLU A 416 -38.22 -7.84 13.20
N PRO A 417 -37.82 -7.03 12.23
CA PRO A 417 -38.62 -6.87 11.01
C PRO A 417 -38.54 -8.16 10.19
N PRO A 418 -39.62 -8.56 9.50
CA PRO A 418 -39.62 -9.79 8.70
C PRO A 418 -38.54 -9.71 7.61
N ALA A 419 -37.92 -10.85 7.33
CA ALA A 419 -36.94 -11.02 6.28
C ALA A 419 -37.46 -10.43 4.96
N PRO A 420 -36.62 -9.66 4.20
CA PRO A 420 -37.04 -9.21 2.90
C PRO A 420 -37.18 -10.41 1.97
N GLU A 421 -38.35 -10.52 1.39
CA GLU A 421 -38.62 -11.42 0.28
C GLU A 421 -37.57 -11.21 -0.82
N THR A 422 -37.10 -12.31 -1.37
CA THR A 422 -36.15 -12.36 -2.48
C THR A 422 -36.52 -11.34 -3.55
N ALA A 423 -35.62 -10.36 -3.77
CA ALA A 423 -35.76 -9.43 -4.87
C ALA A 423 -35.76 -10.22 -6.20
N ASP A 424 -36.86 -10.18 -6.90
CA ASP A 424 -36.98 -10.67 -8.26
C ASP A 424 -35.93 -10.01 -9.13
N VAL A 425 -35.03 -10.83 -9.66
CA VAL A 425 -34.13 -10.42 -10.75
C VAL A 425 -34.99 -10.05 -11.94
N PHE A 426 -35.06 -8.76 -12.22
CA PHE A 426 -35.70 -8.27 -13.46
C PHE A 426 -34.92 -8.81 -14.68
N GLN A 427 -35.38 -9.93 -15.22
CA GLN A 427 -35.05 -10.35 -16.55
C GLN A 427 -35.83 -9.45 -17.50
N SER A 428 -35.15 -8.56 -18.22
CA SER A 428 -35.72 -7.81 -19.31
C SER A 428 -36.11 -8.80 -20.43
N ASN A 429 -37.40 -9.06 -20.57
CA ASN A 429 -37.99 -9.93 -21.62
C ASN A 429 -38.12 -9.23 -22.97
N THR A 430 -37.29 -8.26 -23.32
CA THR A 430 -37.27 -7.69 -24.64
C THR A 430 -36.47 -8.60 -25.57
N PRO A 431 -37.04 -9.17 -26.63
CA PRO A 431 -36.31 -10.00 -27.58
C PRO A 431 -35.13 -9.21 -28.18
N MET A 432 -33.96 -9.84 -28.23
CA MET A 432 -32.70 -9.21 -28.68
C MET A 432 -32.79 -8.63 -30.13
N GLU A 433 -33.70 -9.10 -30.93
CA GLU A 433 -33.96 -8.60 -32.30
C GLU A 433 -34.59 -7.20 -32.33
N GLU A 434 -35.24 -6.77 -31.25
CA GLU A 434 -35.88 -5.45 -31.12
C GLU A 434 -34.99 -4.35 -30.54
N LEU A 435 -33.74 -4.65 -30.15
CA LEU A 435 -32.80 -3.64 -29.66
C LEU A 435 -32.42 -2.69 -30.82
N ARG A 436 -32.48 -1.39 -30.56
CA ARG A 436 -32.03 -0.38 -31.52
C ARG A 436 -30.52 -0.37 -31.66
N PRO A 437 -29.92 -0.05 -32.81
CA PRO A 437 -28.50 0.23 -32.92
C PRO A 437 -28.06 1.28 -31.88
N PHE A 438 -26.85 1.16 -31.39
CA PHE A 438 -26.26 2.04 -30.38
C PHE A 438 -26.95 1.98 -28.98
N SER A 439 -27.54 0.86 -28.63
CA SER A 439 -28.14 0.63 -27.32
C SER A 439 -27.34 -0.42 -26.53
N TYR A 440 -27.43 -0.35 -25.21
CA TYR A 440 -26.85 -1.35 -24.32
C TYR A 440 -27.94 -2.36 -23.90
N ALA A 441 -27.52 -3.61 -23.74
CA ALA A 441 -28.36 -4.67 -23.17
C ALA A 441 -27.52 -5.53 -22.23
N VAL A 442 -28.18 -6.17 -21.27
CA VAL A 442 -27.52 -7.16 -20.41
C VAL A 442 -27.83 -8.54 -20.99
N GLN A 443 -26.81 -9.27 -21.41
CA GLN A 443 -26.87 -10.66 -21.84
C GLN A 443 -25.97 -11.51 -20.95
N ASP A 444 -26.55 -12.55 -20.34
CA ASP A 444 -25.82 -13.45 -19.43
C ASP A 444 -25.01 -12.72 -18.33
N GLY A 445 -25.59 -11.65 -17.77
CA GLY A 445 -24.96 -10.84 -16.75
C GLY A 445 -23.85 -9.89 -17.25
N LYS A 446 -23.64 -9.81 -18.58
CA LYS A 446 -22.64 -8.90 -19.19
C LYS A 446 -23.35 -7.76 -19.90
N LEU A 447 -22.83 -6.56 -19.72
CA LEU A 447 -23.28 -5.38 -20.45
C LEU A 447 -22.76 -5.46 -21.88
N MET A 448 -23.68 -5.49 -22.85
CA MET A 448 -23.40 -5.56 -24.27
C MET A 448 -23.84 -4.26 -24.95
N PHE A 449 -23.12 -3.85 -25.99
CA PHE A 449 -23.45 -2.68 -26.82
C PHE A 449 -23.81 -3.15 -28.20
N LYS A 450 -24.90 -2.61 -28.79
CA LYS A 450 -25.33 -2.92 -30.14
C LYS A 450 -24.76 -1.89 -31.11
N GLU A 451 -23.90 -2.33 -32.00
CA GLU A 451 -23.29 -1.49 -33.04
C GLU A 451 -24.27 -1.11 -34.15
N ALA A 452 -23.85 -0.18 -35.00
CA ALA A 452 -24.66 0.28 -36.14
C ALA A 452 -25.03 -0.83 -37.14
N ASP A 453 -24.22 -1.86 -37.27
CA ASP A 453 -24.40 -3.03 -38.11
C ASP A 453 -25.30 -4.10 -37.48
N GLY A 454 -25.75 -3.87 -36.24
CA GLY A 454 -26.61 -4.78 -35.51
C GLY A 454 -25.85 -5.82 -34.63
N ASN A 455 -24.52 -5.85 -34.66
CA ASN A 455 -23.73 -6.74 -33.86
C ASN A 455 -23.72 -6.30 -32.39
N LEU A 456 -23.67 -7.27 -31.43
CA LEU A 456 -23.53 -7.03 -30.00
C LEU A 456 -22.08 -7.27 -29.61
N VAL A 457 -21.42 -6.24 -29.05
CA VAL A 457 -20.06 -6.33 -28.52
C VAL A 457 -20.04 -6.08 -27.01
N PRO A 458 -19.13 -6.72 -26.24
CA PRO A 458 -18.98 -6.41 -24.83
C PRO A 458 -18.62 -4.93 -24.61
N SER A 459 -19.30 -4.25 -23.70
CA SER A 459 -19.11 -2.81 -23.50
C SER A 459 -17.71 -2.43 -22.99
N GLU A 460 -17.00 -3.37 -22.37
CA GLU A 460 -15.60 -3.20 -21.93
C GLU A 460 -14.65 -2.90 -23.09
N MET A 461 -14.94 -3.35 -24.28
CA MET A 461 -14.09 -3.14 -25.46
C MET A 461 -14.24 -1.73 -26.07
N LEU A 462 -15.36 -1.06 -25.91
CA LEU A 462 -15.56 0.31 -26.40
C LEU A 462 -14.86 1.37 -25.53
N LEU A 463 -14.72 1.13 -24.23
CA LEU A 463 -13.99 2.00 -23.31
C LEU A 463 -12.48 2.05 -23.63
N LEU A 464 -11.91 0.94 -24.11
CA LEU A 464 -10.49 0.86 -24.49
C LEU A 464 -10.18 1.56 -25.82
N LEU A 465 -11.09 1.56 -26.78
CA LEU A 465 -10.87 2.17 -28.10
C LEU A 465 -10.93 3.71 -28.05
N ASN A 466 -11.73 4.30 -27.18
CA ASN A 466 -11.85 5.76 -27.05
C ASN A 466 -10.73 6.40 -26.21
N VAL A 467 -10.01 5.64 -25.39
CA VAL A 467 -8.84 6.14 -24.63
C VAL A 467 -7.57 6.13 -25.46
N LEU A 468 -7.49 5.33 -26.53
CA LEU A 468 -6.32 5.24 -27.40
C LEU A 468 -6.35 6.21 -28.61
N SER A 469 -7.45 6.91 -28.84
CA SER A 469 -7.63 7.86 -29.95
C SER A 469 -7.75 9.33 -29.54
N ALA A 470 -7.56 9.67 -28.27
CA ALA A 470 -7.41 11.01 -27.70
C ALA A 470 -6.03 11.13 -27.03
#